data_41384ff8b7658e08acd7286eb6e1b29a
#
_entry.id   41384ff8b7658e08acd7286eb6e1b29a
#
_cell.length_a   1.000
_cell.length_b   1.000
_cell.length_c   1.000
_cell.angle_alpha   90.00
_cell.angle_beta   90.00
_cell.angle_gamma   90.00
#
_symmetry.space_group_name_H-M   'P 1'
#
loop_
_entity.id
_entity.type
_entity.pdbx_description
1 polymer ?
#
loop_
_entity_poly.entity_id
_entity_poly.type
_entity_poly.pdbx_seq_one_letter_code
_entity_poly.pdbx_strand_id
1 'polypeptide(L)'
;MSPALAVAEKNTSFVTESWLKKMAVHLNPPSLADLHPIAGVRIGVTQAGIRKAGRKDLTVVLIDEGASVSGVFTQNRFCAAPVQICRAHLNAGPGIRAMVINTGNANAGTGEEGLKRAQQTCVALADALHISPHQVLPFSTGVIMEPLPHERIIAGLPSAIAAAGHVGSAQQWVDAAEGIMTTDTVPKAASVQVQIGSATVSVTGISKGAGMIRPNMATMLGYVATDACVAPELMKELSMALAEGSFNRVTVDGDTSTNDSFVVIATNKAQHAAITSLQSVDGQALLQAMLQVARQLAQAIVRDGEGATKFITIQVEGGKNSAECRQVAYAIAHSPLVKTAFFASDPNLGRILAAVGYAGIADLDQTGIDLYLDDVHVAIQGGRHPAYSEEEGQRVMKQSEITVRVVLGRGTARDTVWTCDLSHDYVSINADYRS
;
A
#
# COMPACT_ATOMS: atom_id res chain seq x y z
N MET A 1 28.63 15.15 -63.45
CA MET A 1 27.34 14.56 -63.02
C MET A 1 27.57 13.86 -61.68
N SER A 2 27.08 14.45 -60.62
CA SER A 2 27.36 14.09 -59.22
C SER A 2 26.47 12.90 -58.79
N PRO A 3 26.94 11.94 -57.96
CA PRO A 3 26.12 11.01 -57.27
C PRO A 3 25.98 11.47 -55.80
N ALA A 4 24.91 12.17 -55.53
CA ALA A 4 24.45 12.44 -54.16
C ALA A 4 22.99 12.06 -54.12
N LEU A 5 22.65 10.93 -53.42
CA LEU A 5 21.34 10.60 -52.86
C LEU A 5 21.26 9.08 -52.61
N ALA A 6 21.86 8.62 -51.52
CA ALA A 6 21.57 7.31 -50.95
C ALA A 6 22.15 7.20 -49.50
N VAL A 7 21.74 8.09 -48.60
CA VAL A 7 21.93 7.90 -47.15
C VAL A 7 20.76 8.60 -46.46
N ALA A 8 19.64 7.93 -46.31
CA ALA A 8 18.60 8.28 -45.33
C ALA A 8 17.45 7.25 -45.32
N GLU A 9 17.74 5.99 -45.01
CA GLU A 9 16.70 5.04 -44.61
C GLU A 9 17.32 3.87 -43.86
N LYS A 10 17.86 4.16 -42.68
CA LYS A 10 18.16 3.15 -41.64
C LYS A 10 18.30 3.86 -40.30
N ASN A 11 17.21 4.25 -39.67
CA ASN A 11 17.16 4.54 -38.24
C ASN A 11 15.73 4.83 -37.76
N THR A 12 14.79 3.92 -38.03
CA THR A 12 13.43 4.00 -37.48
C THR A 12 12.87 2.66 -37.02
N SER A 13 13.72 1.75 -36.54
CA SER A 13 13.25 0.45 -36.05
C SER A 13 13.86 0.03 -34.68
N PHE A 14 14.30 0.97 -33.85
CA PHE A 14 14.88 0.64 -32.53
C PHE A 14 14.11 1.20 -31.33
N VAL A 15 12.88 1.68 -31.47
CA VAL A 15 12.12 2.28 -30.35
C VAL A 15 10.78 1.60 -30.07
N THR A 16 10.45 0.45 -30.64
CA THR A 16 9.11 -0.14 -30.50
C THR A 16 9.03 -1.51 -29.82
N GLU A 17 10.05 -2.04 -29.17
CA GLU A 17 9.97 -3.36 -28.51
C GLU A 17 10.45 -3.43 -27.05
N SER A 18 10.60 -2.33 -26.32
CA SER A 18 11.09 -2.39 -24.92
C SER A 18 10.02 -2.16 -23.82
N TRP A 19 8.75 -2.13 -24.15
CA TRP A 19 7.66 -2.11 -23.15
C TRP A 19 7.09 -3.52 -22.90
N LEU A 20 7.93 -4.54 -22.90
CA LEU A 20 7.59 -5.79 -22.22
C LEU A 20 7.36 -5.42 -20.76
N LYS A 21 6.09 -5.45 -20.33
CA LYS A 21 5.69 -5.24 -18.94
C LYS A 21 6.65 -6.02 -18.04
N LYS A 22 7.57 -5.34 -17.39
CA LYS A 22 8.40 -5.95 -16.35
C LYS A 22 7.42 -6.37 -15.26
N MET A 23 7.26 -7.67 -15.06
CA MET A 23 6.32 -8.19 -14.09
C MET A 23 6.78 -7.78 -12.69
N ALA A 24 5.83 -7.40 -11.84
CA ALA A 24 6.08 -7.18 -10.42
C ALA A 24 6.81 -8.40 -9.79
N VAL A 25 7.63 -8.16 -8.77
CA VAL A 25 8.49 -9.20 -8.18
C VAL A 25 7.63 -10.28 -7.52
N HIS A 26 7.50 -11.44 -8.17
CA HIS A 26 6.72 -12.60 -7.70
C HIS A 26 5.30 -12.22 -7.22
N LEU A 27 4.64 -11.32 -7.95
CA LEU A 27 3.27 -10.90 -7.67
C LEU A 27 2.38 -11.23 -8.88
N ASN A 28 1.40 -12.09 -8.64
CA ASN A 28 0.38 -12.43 -9.63
C ASN A 28 -0.90 -11.63 -9.38
N PRO A 29 -1.72 -11.37 -10.42
CA PRO A 29 -3.08 -10.86 -10.22
C PRO A 29 -3.88 -11.76 -9.28
N PRO A 30 -4.79 -11.19 -8.46
CA PRO A 30 -5.61 -11.98 -7.56
C PRO A 30 -6.50 -12.97 -8.31
N SER A 31 -6.60 -14.20 -7.80
CA SER A 31 -7.50 -15.21 -8.31
C SER A 31 -8.89 -15.05 -7.69
N LEU A 32 -9.95 -15.13 -8.50
CA LEU A 32 -11.33 -15.08 -8.00
C LEU A 32 -11.64 -16.21 -7.01
N ALA A 33 -10.99 -17.37 -7.17
CA ALA A 33 -11.18 -18.50 -6.28
C ALA A 33 -10.66 -18.27 -4.86
N ASP A 34 -9.72 -17.33 -4.72
CA ASP A 34 -9.07 -17.04 -3.44
C ASP A 34 -9.71 -15.83 -2.73
N LEU A 35 -10.71 -15.18 -3.34
CA LEU A 35 -11.37 -14.01 -2.76
C LEU A 35 -12.76 -14.35 -2.23
N HIS A 36 -13.00 -13.98 -0.98
CA HIS A 36 -14.28 -14.15 -0.30
C HIS A 36 -15.05 -12.83 -0.29
N PRO A 37 -16.28 -12.76 -0.83
CA PRO A 37 -17.12 -11.57 -0.68
C PRO A 37 -17.44 -11.34 0.80
N ILE A 38 -17.53 -10.08 1.20
CA ILE A 38 -17.88 -9.69 2.57
C ILE A 38 -19.36 -9.38 2.63
N ALA A 39 -20.10 -10.10 3.45
CA ALA A 39 -21.51 -9.82 3.68
C ALA A 39 -21.71 -8.38 4.17
N GLY A 40 -22.62 -7.62 3.54
CA GLY A 40 -22.85 -6.21 3.86
C GLY A 40 -21.92 -5.22 3.15
N VAL A 41 -21.05 -5.69 2.23
CA VAL A 41 -20.25 -4.84 1.33
C VAL A 41 -20.59 -5.15 -0.12
N ARG A 42 -20.86 -4.11 -0.93
CA ARG A 42 -21.07 -4.19 -2.38
C ARG A 42 -20.22 -3.13 -3.05
N ILE A 43 -19.60 -3.45 -4.16
CA ILE A 43 -18.66 -2.54 -4.82
C ILE A 43 -19.05 -2.41 -6.29
N GLY A 44 -19.13 -1.17 -6.77
CA GLY A 44 -19.36 -0.88 -8.17
C GLY A 44 -18.25 -0.02 -8.75
N VAL A 45 -17.83 -0.35 -9.96
CA VAL A 45 -16.73 0.31 -10.65
C VAL A 45 -17.18 0.73 -12.04
N THR A 46 -16.78 1.93 -12.46
CA THR A 46 -17.10 2.46 -13.79
C THR A 46 -15.95 3.28 -14.37
N GLN A 47 -16.10 3.61 -15.63
CA GLN A 47 -15.23 4.54 -16.37
C GLN A 47 -15.91 5.90 -16.42
N ALA A 48 -15.51 6.81 -15.54
CA ALA A 48 -16.04 8.18 -15.50
C ALA A 48 -15.25 9.15 -16.40
N GLY A 49 -14.07 8.71 -16.91
CA GLY A 49 -13.20 9.53 -17.74
C GLY A 49 -12.58 10.70 -16.97
N ILE A 50 -12.20 10.46 -15.72
CA ILE A 50 -11.70 11.50 -14.81
C ILE A 50 -10.42 12.13 -15.39
N ARG A 51 -9.50 11.32 -15.90
CA ARG A 51 -8.30 11.80 -16.58
C ARG A 51 -8.13 11.19 -17.99
N LYS A 52 -8.15 9.86 -18.08
CA LYS A 52 -7.98 9.12 -19.36
C LYS A 52 -9.26 8.33 -19.67
N ALA A 53 -9.71 8.40 -20.93
CA ALA A 53 -10.84 7.59 -21.37
C ALA A 53 -10.50 6.09 -21.38
N GLY A 54 -11.50 5.24 -21.21
CA GLY A 54 -11.35 3.79 -21.32
C GLY A 54 -10.72 3.10 -20.11
N ARG A 55 -10.58 3.82 -18.98
CA ARG A 55 -10.01 3.29 -17.74
C ARG A 55 -11.08 3.21 -16.65
N LYS A 56 -11.08 2.16 -15.85
CA LYS A 56 -11.79 2.09 -14.57
C LYS A 56 -11.17 3.15 -13.65
N ASP A 57 -11.91 4.21 -13.30
CA ASP A 57 -11.38 5.36 -12.57
C ASP A 57 -12.32 5.92 -11.51
N LEU A 58 -13.51 5.31 -11.37
CA LEU A 58 -14.47 5.60 -10.32
C LEU A 58 -14.96 4.31 -9.66
N THR A 59 -14.73 4.20 -8.36
CA THR A 59 -15.17 3.08 -7.51
C THR A 59 -16.09 3.58 -6.41
N VAL A 60 -17.23 2.91 -6.21
CA VAL A 60 -18.16 3.16 -5.11
C VAL A 60 -18.23 1.90 -4.26
N VAL A 61 -18.05 2.03 -2.95
CA VAL A 61 -18.25 0.96 -1.98
C VAL A 61 -19.50 1.28 -1.18
N LEU A 62 -20.49 0.38 -1.19
CA LEU A 62 -21.72 0.48 -0.44
C LEU A 62 -21.62 -0.42 0.79
N ILE A 63 -21.94 0.12 1.95
CA ILE A 63 -21.82 -0.53 3.24
C ILE A 63 -23.19 -0.56 3.90
N ASP A 64 -23.60 -1.75 4.33
CA ASP A 64 -24.89 -1.93 5.01
C ASP A 64 -24.92 -1.20 6.35
N GLU A 65 -26.12 -0.85 6.80
CA GLU A 65 -26.36 -0.24 8.09
C GLU A 65 -25.91 -1.14 9.24
N GLY A 66 -25.39 -0.54 10.32
CA GLY A 66 -24.86 -1.23 11.49
C GLY A 66 -23.38 -1.64 11.37
N ALA A 67 -22.72 -1.30 10.26
CA ALA A 67 -21.28 -1.49 10.14
C ALA A 67 -20.49 -0.50 10.99
N SER A 68 -19.35 -0.96 11.52
CA SER A 68 -18.35 -0.14 12.20
C SER A 68 -17.20 0.14 11.24
N VAL A 69 -16.82 1.42 11.08
CA VAL A 69 -15.75 1.84 10.16
C VAL A 69 -14.74 2.71 10.90
N SER A 70 -13.46 2.45 10.67
CA SER A 70 -12.37 3.25 11.19
C SER A 70 -11.32 3.48 10.10
N GLY A 71 -10.55 4.56 10.20
CA GLY A 71 -9.50 4.89 9.24
C GLY A 71 -8.25 5.47 9.89
N VAL A 72 -7.11 5.15 9.29
CA VAL A 72 -5.79 5.73 9.59
C VAL A 72 -5.36 6.51 8.35
N PHE A 73 -4.87 7.73 8.53
CA PHE A 73 -4.61 8.67 7.45
C PHE A 73 -3.23 9.29 7.55
N THR A 74 -2.70 9.73 6.41
CA THR A 74 -1.41 10.40 6.27
C THR A 74 -1.19 11.48 7.33
N GLN A 75 0.03 11.56 7.85
CA GLN A 75 0.48 12.66 8.72
C GLN A 75 1.13 13.82 7.95
N ASN A 76 1.17 13.72 6.61
CA ASN A 76 1.68 14.79 5.78
C ASN A 76 0.90 16.09 6.06
N ARG A 77 1.61 17.16 6.38
CA ARG A 77 0.99 18.47 6.69
C ARG A 77 0.34 19.09 5.45
N PHE A 78 0.77 18.70 4.26
CA PHE A 78 0.15 19.03 2.99
C PHE A 78 -0.96 18.04 2.64
N CYS A 79 -1.91 17.92 3.55
CA CYS A 79 -2.96 16.91 3.53
C CYS A 79 -4.02 17.22 2.47
N ALA A 80 -4.35 16.23 1.65
CA ALA A 80 -5.35 16.34 0.59
C ALA A 80 -6.78 16.60 1.13
N ALA A 81 -7.61 17.27 0.34
CA ALA A 81 -9.00 17.58 0.68
C ALA A 81 -9.84 16.34 1.09
N PRO A 82 -9.81 15.21 0.34
CA PRO A 82 -10.57 14.02 0.73
C PRO A 82 -10.19 13.47 2.10
N VAL A 83 -8.91 13.50 2.47
CA VAL A 83 -8.45 13.03 3.79
C VAL A 83 -9.01 13.90 4.92
N GLN A 84 -9.07 15.22 4.72
CA GLN A 84 -9.64 16.15 5.71
C GLN A 84 -11.14 15.85 5.93
N ILE A 85 -11.88 15.59 4.84
CA ILE A 85 -13.30 15.24 4.90
C ILE A 85 -13.49 13.88 5.58
N CYS A 86 -12.69 12.86 5.23
CA CYS A 86 -12.76 11.54 5.87
C CYS A 86 -12.61 11.64 7.40
N ARG A 87 -11.63 12.42 7.88
CA ARG A 87 -11.44 12.65 9.32
C ARG A 87 -12.65 13.31 9.97
N ALA A 88 -13.23 14.31 9.31
CA ALA A 88 -14.41 15.01 9.82
C ALA A 88 -15.64 14.08 9.86
N HIS A 89 -15.88 13.31 8.80
CA HIS A 89 -17.05 12.43 8.70
C HIS A 89 -16.97 11.25 9.67
N LEU A 90 -15.80 10.63 9.84
CA LEU A 90 -15.61 9.56 10.83
C LEU A 90 -15.84 10.05 12.27
N ASN A 91 -15.53 11.32 12.56
CA ASN A 91 -15.77 11.92 13.88
C ASN A 91 -17.21 12.42 14.07
N ALA A 92 -18.00 12.55 12.99
CA ALA A 92 -19.38 13.08 13.07
C ALA A 92 -20.39 12.07 13.66
N GLY A 93 -20.07 10.78 13.67
CA GLY A 93 -20.79 9.75 14.42
C GLY A 93 -22.01 9.08 13.78
N PRO A 94 -22.55 9.45 12.59
CA PRO A 94 -23.76 8.79 12.06
C PRO A 94 -23.51 7.40 11.46
N GLY A 95 -22.27 6.88 11.54
CA GLY A 95 -21.84 5.68 10.84
C GLY A 95 -21.57 5.93 9.35
N ILE A 96 -20.73 5.10 8.73
CA ILE A 96 -20.37 5.22 7.32
C ILE A 96 -21.18 4.23 6.50
N ARG A 97 -21.77 4.68 5.42
CA ARG A 97 -22.65 3.91 4.53
C ARG A 97 -22.11 3.79 3.10
N ALA A 98 -21.19 4.67 2.70
CA ALA A 98 -20.61 4.62 1.38
C ALA A 98 -19.19 5.20 1.35
N MET A 99 -18.41 4.74 0.37
CA MET A 99 -17.13 5.36 0.00
C MET A 99 -17.14 5.63 -1.50
N VAL A 100 -16.50 6.72 -1.92
CA VAL A 100 -16.26 7.08 -3.32
C VAL A 100 -14.78 7.30 -3.54
N ILE A 101 -14.19 6.56 -4.48
CA ILE A 101 -12.77 6.60 -4.78
C ILE A 101 -12.60 7.00 -6.24
N ASN A 102 -11.87 8.07 -6.51
CA ASN A 102 -11.47 8.44 -7.86
C ASN A 102 -9.99 8.26 -8.10
N THR A 103 -9.62 7.86 -9.32
CA THR A 103 -8.22 7.76 -9.77
C THR A 103 -7.91 8.75 -10.89
N GLY A 104 -6.61 9.13 -11.00
CA GLY A 104 -6.12 10.09 -12.00
C GLY A 104 -5.97 11.52 -11.49
N ASN A 105 -6.63 11.89 -10.39
CA ASN A 105 -6.53 13.20 -9.73
C ASN A 105 -6.51 13.01 -8.22
N ALA A 106 -5.50 13.57 -7.54
CA ALA A 106 -5.30 13.41 -6.10
C ALA A 106 -6.16 14.38 -5.26
N ASN A 107 -6.67 15.45 -5.85
CA ASN A 107 -7.34 16.54 -5.14
C ASN A 107 -6.52 17.05 -3.93
N ALA A 108 -5.21 17.18 -4.13
CA ALA A 108 -4.25 17.69 -3.18
C ALA A 108 -3.62 18.99 -3.71
N GLY A 109 -3.34 19.94 -2.82
CA GLY A 109 -2.84 21.25 -3.21
C GLY A 109 -3.88 22.11 -3.94
N THR A 110 -5.16 21.89 -3.70
CA THR A 110 -6.30 22.50 -4.40
C THR A 110 -7.06 23.52 -3.54
N GLY A 111 -6.59 23.74 -2.30
CA GLY A 111 -7.17 24.75 -1.39
C GLY A 111 -8.63 24.51 -1.05
N GLU A 112 -9.36 25.59 -0.76
CA GLU A 112 -10.80 25.55 -0.41
C GLU A 112 -11.67 24.99 -1.54
N GLU A 113 -11.31 25.26 -2.79
CA GLU A 113 -12.07 24.76 -3.95
C GLU A 113 -12.00 23.22 -4.01
N GLY A 114 -10.85 22.63 -3.67
CA GLY A 114 -10.71 21.16 -3.60
C GLY A 114 -11.58 20.54 -2.51
N LEU A 115 -11.70 21.19 -1.34
CA LEU A 115 -12.60 20.77 -0.27
C LEU A 115 -14.06 20.82 -0.74
N LYS A 116 -14.47 21.96 -1.35
CA LYS A 116 -15.82 22.15 -1.87
C LYS A 116 -16.20 21.08 -2.89
N ARG A 117 -15.31 20.78 -3.87
CA ARG A 117 -15.56 19.75 -4.89
C ARG A 117 -15.67 18.35 -4.32
N ALA A 118 -14.84 18.01 -3.35
CA ALA A 118 -14.93 16.72 -2.65
C ALA A 118 -16.24 16.63 -1.84
N GLN A 119 -16.65 17.69 -1.15
CA GLN A 119 -17.95 17.75 -0.46
C GLN A 119 -19.12 17.59 -1.42
N GLN A 120 -19.10 18.26 -2.59
CA GLN A 120 -20.13 18.12 -3.62
C GLN A 120 -20.23 16.66 -4.12
N THR A 121 -19.10 15.96 -4.24
CA THR A 121 -19.09 14.53 -4.57
C THR A 121 -19.78 13.69 -3.47
N CYS A 122 -19.49 13.99 -2.19
CA CYS A 122 -20.16 13.31 -1.06
C CYS A 122 -21.67 13.58 -1.05
N VAL A 123 -22.10 14.83 -1.27
CA VAL A 123 -23.52 15.20 -1.34
C VAL A 123 -24.21 14.43 -2.48
N ALA A 124 -23.64 14.44 -3.68
CA ALA A 124 -24.24 13.77 -4.83
C ALA A 124 -24.40 12.25 -4.63
N LEU A 125 -23.41 11.59 -4.01
CA LEU A 125 -23.52 10.16 -3.68
C LEU A 125 -24.54 9.93 -2.57
N ALA A 126 -24.57 10.78 -1.55
CA ALA A 126 -25.53 10.69 -0.45
C ALA A 126 -26.97 10.84 -0.93
N ASP A 127 -27.23 11.82 -1.80
CA ASP A 127 -28.56 12.05 -2.41
C ASP A 127 -29.01 10.82 -3.21
N ALA A 128 -28.12 10.24 -4.02
CA ALA A 128 -28.40 9.05 -4.82
C ALA A 128 -28.71 7.80 -3.97
N LEU A 129 -28.18 7.74 -2.74
CA LEU A 129 -28.36 6.63 -1.81
C LEU A 129 -29.40 6.90 -0.71
N HIS A 130 -29.96 8.11 -0.64
CA HIS A 130 -30.88 8.57 0.42
C HIS A 130 -30.27 8.47 1.83
N ILE A 131 -29.00 8.88 1.97
CA ILE A 131 -28.26 8.92 3.23
C ILE A 131 -27.73 10.34 3.52
N SER A 132 -27.12 10.55 4.70
CA SER A 132 -26.47 11.82 5.01
C SER A 132 -25.11 11.96 4.29
N PRO A 133 -24.71 13.15 3.81
CA PRO A 133 -23.37 13.39 3.28
C PRO A 133 -22.24 13.01 4.24
N HIS A 134 -22.45 13.13 5.56
CA HIS A 134 -21.49 12.69 6.59
C HIS A 134 -21.31 11.17 6.68
N GLN A 135 -22.15 10.40 6.01
CA GLN A 135 -22.03 8.92 5.91
C GLN A 135 -21.21 8.48 4.68
N VAL A 136 -20.62 9.42 3.94
CA VAL A 136 -19.82 9.16 2.74
C VAL A 136 -18.36 9.53 3.00
N LEU A 137 -17.41 8.61 2.68
CA LEU A 137 -15.98 8.90 2.70
C LEU A 137 -15.45 9.08 1.28
N PRO A 138 -14.88 10.24 0.91
CA PRO A 138 -14.27 10.47 -0.38
C PRO A 138 -12.78 10.07 -0.34
N PHE A 139 -12.27 9.48 -1.43
CA PHE A 139 -10.84 9.19 -1.64
C PHE A 139 -10.43 9.59 -3.04
N SER A 140 -9.22 10.08 -3.18
CA SER A 140 -8.65 10.49 -4.47
C SER A 140 -7.21 10.04 -4.57
N THR A 141 -6.76 9.67 -5.77
CA THR A 141 -5.36 9.32 -6.03
C THR A 141 -4.98 9.69 -7.46
N GLY A 142 -3.75 10.15 -7.69
CA GLY A 142 -3.27 10.58 -9.00
C GLY A 142 -2.48 11.89 -8.93
N VAL A 143 -2.66 12.76 -9.92
CA VAL A 143 -1.90 14.00 -10.05
C VAL A 143 -2.31 15.04 -8.99
N ILE A 144 -1.30 15.66 -8.38
CA ILE A 144 -1.39 16.75 -7.39
C ILE A 144 -1.46 18.10 -8.11
N MET A 145 -2.07 19.12 -7.47
CA MET A 145 -2.18 20.51 -7.96
C MET A 145 -3.10 20.71 -9.17
N GLU A 146 -3.93 19.72 -9.49
CA GLU A 146 -4.95 19.84 -10.53
C GLU A 146 -6.35 19.90 -9.90
N PRO A 147 -7.27 20.77 -10.39
CA PRO A 147 -8.63 20.81 -9.89
C PRO A 147 -9.34 19.47 -10.07
N LEU A 148 -10.07 19.01 -9.05
CA LEU A 148 -10.86 17.78 -9.15
C LEU A 148 -11.98 17.94 -10.17
N PRO A 149 -12.07 17.10 -11.21
CA PRO A 149 -13.18 17.13 -12.17
C PRO A 149 -14.43 16.44 -11.59
N HIS A 150 -14.98 17.03 -10.52
CA HIS A 150 -16.04 16.42 -9.71
C HIS A 150 -17.34 16.22 -10.51
N GLU A 151 -17.58 17.01 -11.55
CA GLU A 151 -18.73 16.85 -12.44
C GLU A 151 -18.70 15.49 -13.16
N ARG A 152 -17.49 15.02 -13.56
CA ARG A 152 -17.31 13.69 -14.17
C ARG A 152 -17.56 12.58 -13.16
N ILE A 153 -17.10 12.79 -11.93
CA ILE A 153 -17.36 11.84 -10.83
C ILE A 153 -18.86 11.74 -10.60
N ILE A 154 -19.55 12.88 -10.42
CA ILE A 154 -21.00 12.94 -10.18
C ILE A 154 -21.78 12.28 -11.33
N ALA A 155 -21.40 12.56 -12.58
CA ALA A 155 -22.03 11.94 -13.75
C ALA A 155 -21.84 10.42 -13.82
N GLY A 156 -20.72 9.89 -13.25
CA GLY A 156 -20.43 8.46 -13.20
C GLY A 156 -21.11 7.71 -12.05
N LEU A 157 -21.57 8.41 -10.98
CA LEU A 157 -22.15 7.77 -9.81
C LEU A 157 -23.29 6.80 -10.11
N PRO A 158 -24.29 7.15 -10.97
CA PRO A 158 -25.39 6.23 -11.26
C PRO A 158 -24.89 4.88 -11.82
N SER A 159 -23.93 4.92 -12.74
CA SER A 159 -23.35 3.71 -13.34
C SER A 159 -22.58 2.89 -12.32
N ALA A 160 -21.79 3.53 -11.44
CA ALA A 160 -21.06 2.86 -10.39
C ALA A 160 -22.00 2.21 -9.35
N ILE A 161 -23.06 2.91 -8.94
CA ILE A 161 -24.07 2.38 -8.03
C ILE A 161 -24.79 1.17 -8.66
N ALA A 162 -25.16 1.26 -9.93
CA ALA A 162 -25.80 0.15 -10.65
C ALA A 162 -24.88 -1.07 -10.75
N ALA A 163 -23.58 -0.85 -10.99
CA ALA A 163 -22.57 -1.93 -11.04
C ALA A 163 -22.37 -2.62 -9.68
N ALA A 164 -22.61 -1.94 -8.56
CA ALA A 164 -22.56 -2.55 -7.23
C ALA A 164 -23.67 -3.60 -7.02
N GLY A 165 -24.79 -3.52 -7.76
CA GLY A 165 -25.87 -4.48 -7.70
C GLY A 165 -26.48 -4.65 -6.31
N HIS A 166 -27.09 -5.81 -6.08
CA HIS A 166 -27.75 -6.13 -4.82
C HIS A 166 -26.98 -7.09 -3.91
N VAL A 167 -25.99 -7.80 -4.46
CA VAL A 167 -25.20 -8.83 -3.74
C VAL A 167 -23.71 -8.61 -4.02
N GLY A 168 -22.89 -8.68 -2.97
CA GLY A 168 -21.43 -8.62 -3.10
C GLY A 168 -20.84 -9.89 -3.74
N SER A 169 -19.76 -9.74 -4.49
CA SER A 169 -19.08 -10.86 -5.16
C SER A 169 -17.55 -10.71 -5.14
N ALA A 170 -16.81 -11.80 -5.35
CA ALA A 170 -15.37 -11.79 -5.50
C ALA A 170 -14.92 -10.92 -6.69
N GLN A 171 -15.68 -10.93 -7.79
CA GLN A 171 -15.39 -10.12 -8.98
C GLN A 171 -15.38 -8.62 -8.66
N GLN A 172 -16.27 -8.13 -7.83
CA GLN A 172 -16.33 -6.73 -7.43
C GLN A 172 -15.05 -6.28 -6.71
N TRP A 173 -14.42 -7.17 -5.93
CA TRP A 173 -13.14 -6.89 -5.27
C TRP A 173 -11.99 -6.80 -6.28
N VAL A 174 -11.96 -7.66 -7.29
CA VAL A 174 -10.97 -7.56 -8.40
C VAL A 174 -11.17 -6.28 -9.17
N ASP A 175 -12.41 -5.97 -9.57
CA ASP A 175 -12.74 -4.73 -10.29
C ASP A 175 -12.34 -3.48 -9.50
N ALA A 176 -12.57 -3.50 -8.19
CA ALA A 176 -12.17 -2.41 -7.29
C ALA A 176 -10.65 -2.29 -7.21
N ALA A 177 -9.91 -3.40 -7.07
CA ALA A 177 -8.46 -3.40 -7.05
C ALA A 177 -7.88 -2.80 -8.34
N GLU A 178 -8.48 -3.10 -9.51
CA GLU A 178 -8.12 -2.46 -10.78
C GLU A 178 -8.52 -0.98 -10.82
N GLY A 179 -9.73 -0.65 -10.32
CA GLY A 179 -10.29 0.70 -10.36
C GLY A 179 -9.54 1.73 -9.52
N ILE A 180 -8.78 1.29 -8.52
CA ILE A 180 -7.99 2.18 -7.66
C ILE A 180 -6.52 2.31 -8.05
N MET A 181 -6.03 1.57 -9.06
CA MET A 181 -4.64 1.61 -9.54
C MET A 181 -4.28 2.99 -10.12
N THR A 182 -2.99 3.34 -10.04
CA THR A 182 -2.40 4.51 -10.72
C THR A 182 -1.22 4.09 -11.61
N THR A 183 -0.02 4.00 -11.06
CA THR A 183 1.19 3.47 -11.70
C THR A 183 1.38 1.98 -11.43
N ASP A 184 0.52 1.40 -10.63
CA ASP A 184 0.49 -0.03 -10.34
C ASP A 184 0.45 -0.86 -11.63
N THR A 185 1.19 -1.96 -11.69
CA THR A 185 1.21 -2.89 -12.85
C THR A 185 0.30 -4.09 -12.62
N VAL A 186 -0.02 -4.41 -11.36
CA VAL A 186 -0.84 -5.55 -10.94
C VAL A 186 -1.90 -5.08 -9.92
N PRO A 187 -3.18 -5.43 -10.09
CA PRO A 187 -4.19 -5.21 -9.05
C PRO A 187 -3.87 -6.02 -7.80
N LYS A 188 -4.10 -5.44 -6.63
CA LYS A 188 -3.73 -6.03 -5.34
C LYS A 188 -4.96 -6.30 -4.51
N ALA A 189 -5.27 -7.60 -4.31
CA ALA A 189 -6.33 -8.08 -3.43
C ALA A 189 -5.86 -9.31 -2.66
N ALA A 190 -6.35 -9.46 -1.45
CA ALA A 190 -6.05 -10.59 -0.59
C ALA A 190 -7.27 -10.93 0.28
N SER A 191 -7.44 -12.21 0.59
CA SER A 191 -8.57 -12.67 1.39
C SER A 191 -8.18 -13.88 2.25
N VAL A 192 -8.88 -14.05 3.37
CA VAL A 192 -8.74 -15.21 4.26
C VAL A 192 -10.04 -15.44 5.00
N GLN A 193 -10.27 -16.66 5.42
CA GLN A 193 -11.33 -17.02 6.35
C GLN A 193 -10.76 -17.49 7.68
N VAL A 194 -11.44 -17.16 8.78
CA VAL A 194 -11.07 -17.54 10.13
C VAL A 194 -12.29 -18.00 10.92
N GLN A 195 -12.11 -18.96 11.83
CA GLN A 195 -13.16 -19.39 12.74
C GLN A 195 -13.18 -18.49 13.97
N ILE A 196 -14.35 -17.89 14.27
CA ILE A 196 -14.63 -17.12 15.49
C ILE A 196 -15.80 -17.79 16.18
N GLY A 197 -15.51 -18.50 17.27
CA GLY A 197 -16.51 -19.40 17.86
C GLY A 197 -16.94 -20.45 16.84
N SER A 198 -18.25 -20.53 16.55
CA SER A 198 -18.82 -21.43 15.53
C SER A 198 -18.98 -20.79 14.15
N ALA A 199 -18.68 -19.50 14.01
CA ALA A 199 -18.86 -18.75 12.78
C ALA A 199 -17.58 -18.76 11.91
N THR A 200 -17.75 -18.97 10.60
CA THR A 200 -16.70 -18.70 9.61
C THR A 200 -16.78 -17.22 9.24
N VAL A 201 -15.74 -16.47 9.58
CA VAL A 201 -15.61 -15.04 9.31
C VAL A 201 -14.70 -14.85 8.11
N SER A 202 -15.11 -14.00 7.18
CA SER A 202 -14.32 -13.62 6.01
C SER A 202 -13.62 -12.28 6.23
N VAL A 203 -12.39 -12.19 5.73
CA VAL A 203 -11.61 -10.94 5.66
C VAL A 203 -11.13 -10.79 4.23
N THR A 204 -11.42 -9.65 3.61
CA THR A 204 -10.98 -9.34 2.24
C THR A 204 -10.54 -7.89 2.17
N GLY A 205 -9.47 -7.64 1.44
CA GLY A 205 -8.97 -6.29 1.25
C GLY A 205 -8.33 -6.07 -0.11
N ILE A 206 -8.20 -4.80 -0.44
CA ILE A 206 -7.52 -4.29 -1.64
C ILE A 206 -6.57 -3.16 -1.25
N SER A 207 -5.52 -2.98 -2.04
CA SER A 207 -4.64 -1.82 -1.92
C SER A 207 -4.12 -1.35 -3.27
N LYS A 208 -3.64 -0.11 -3.33
CA LYS A 208 -2.92 0.43 -4.47
C LYS A 208 -1.70 1.21 -3.98
N GLY A 209 -0.70 1.24 -4.82
CA GLY A 209 0.53 2.00 -4.64
C GLY A 209 1.70 1.29 -5.30
N ALA A 210 2.61 2.10 -5.88
CA ALA A 210 3.85 1.64 -6.50
C ALA A 210 4.98 2.69 -6.35
N GLY A 211 4.65 3.98 -6.21
CA GLY A 211 5.55 5.08 -5.92
C GLY A 211 4.97 6.06 -4.88
N MET A 212 5.81 6.94 -4.35
CA MET A 212 5.53 7.80 -3.21
C MET A 212 5.09 6.97 -1.99
N ILE A 213 5.91 5.97 -1.61
CA ILE A 213 5.60 4.98 -0.58
C ILE A 213 6.61 5.06 0.57
N ARG A 214 6.21 5.75 1.62
CA ARG A 214 6.79 5.73 2.98
C ARG A 214 5.69 5.95 3.98
N PRO A 215 5.00 4.91 4.42
CA PRO A 215 3.93 5.06 5.37
C PRO A 215 4.43 5.56 6.74
N ASN A 216 4.12 6.80 7.02
CA ASN A 216 4.16 7.32 8.38
C ASN A 216 2.72 7.52 8.82
N MET A 217 2.02 6.41 9.13
CA MET A 217 0.58 6.28 9.33
C MET A 217 -0.24 6.23 8.01
N ALA A 218 0.25 5.50 7.00
CA ALA A 218 -0.31 5.11 5.70
C ALA A 218 0.19 5.92 4.48
N THR A 219 0.82 5.24 3.49
CA THR A 219 1.26 5.85 2.20
C THR A 219 0.68 5.06 1.02
N MET A 220 -0.65 4.95 0.95
CA MET A 220 -1.35 4.21 -0.10
C MET A 220 -2.86 4.38 0.06
N LEU A 221 -3.66 3.82 -0.82
CA LEU A 221 -5.05 3.53 -0.52
C LEU A 221 -5.18 2.04 -0.19
N GLY A 222 -5.66 1.73 1.00
CA GLY A 222 -5.90 0.36 1.46
C GLY A 222 -7.24 0.25 2.14
N TYR A 223 -7.97 -0.80 1.80
CA TYR A 223 -9.30 -1.08 2.33
C TYR A 223 -9.36 -2.53 2.74
N VAL A 224 -9.65 -2.80 4.01
CA VAL A 224 -9.83 -4.16 4.53
C VAL A 224 -11.19 -4.24 5.20
N ALA A 225 -12.00 -5.18 4.74
CA ALA A 225 -13.33 -5.43 5.28
C ALA A 225 -13.43 -6.84 5.88
N THR A 226 -14.28 -6.97 6.87
CA THR A 226 -14.67 -8.25 7.48
C THR A 226 -16.16 -8.25 7.80
N ASP A 227 -16.77 -9.42 7.79
CA ASP A 227 -18.13 -9.60 8.28
C ASP A 227 -18.21 -9.87 9.80
N ALA A 228 -17.06 -9.92 10.49
CA ALA A 228 -16.98 -10.06 11.95
C ALA A 228 -17.81 -9.02 12.69
N CYS A 229 -18.35 -9.41 13.85
CA CYS A 229 -18.96 -8.50 14.80
C CYS A 229 -17.89 -7.88 15.70
N VAL A 230 -17.63 -6.59 15.53
CA VAL A 230 -16.60 -5.83 16.28
C VAL A 230 -17.25 -4.64 16.96
N ALA A 231 -17.01 -4.48 18.25
CA ALA A 231 -17.49 -3.32 18.99
C ALA A 231 -16.95 -2.01 18.39
N PRO A 232 -17.77 -0.98 18.19
CA PRO A 232 -17.34 0.28 17.54
C PRO A 232 -16.13 0.93 18.24
N GLU A 233 -16.04 0.82 19.54
CA GLU A 233 -14.97 1.40 20.37
C GLU A 233 -13.62 0.73 20.10
N LEU A 234 -13.62 -0.55 19.67
CA LEU A 234 -12.42 -1.32 19.37
C LEU A 234 -11.84 -1.01 17.98
N MET A 235 -12.64 -0.45 17.07
CA MET A 235 -12.26 -0.26 15.67
C MET A 235 -11.03 0.60 15.47
N LYS A 236 -10.84 1.64 16.30
CA LYS A 236 -9.66 2.50 16.24
C LYS A 236 -8.40 1.74 16.62
N GLU A 237 -8.43 0.98 17.72
CA GLU A 237 -7.32 0.15 18.17
C GLU A 237 -6.98 -0.90 17.10
N LEU A 238 -7.99 -1.57 16.53
CA LEU A 238 -7.84 -2.55 15.47
C LEU A 238 -7.17 -1.95 14.22
N SER A 239 -7.67 -0.82 13.72
CA SER A 239 -7.11 -0.17 12.53
C SER A 239 -5.67 0.29 12.73
N MET A 240 -5.32 0.79 13.92
CA MET A 240 -3.95 1.17 14.26
C MET A 240 -3.03 -0.05 14.35
N ALA A 241 -3.47 -1.13 15.00
CA ALA A 241 -2.68 -2.37 15.10
C ALA A 241 -2.41 -2.99 13.71
N LEU A 242 -3.41 -2.95 12.83
CA LEU A 242 -3.26 -3.43 11.45
C LEU A 242 -2.28 -2.55 10.66
N ALA A 243 -2.39 -1.23 10.71
CA ALA A 243 -1.48 -0.32 10.03
C ALA A 243 -0.03 -0.50 10.51
N GLU A 244 0.17 -0.56 11.84
CA GLU A 244 1.48 -0.77 12.46
C GLU A 244 2.10 -2.12 12.10
N GLY A 245 1.30 -3.17 11.99
CA GLY A 245 1.78 -4.53 11.67
C GLY A 245 1.95 -4.82 10.18
N SER A 246 1.61 -3.87 9.28
CA SER A 246 1.60 -4.06 7.83
C SER A 246 2.11 -2.84 7.06
N PHE A 247 1.24 -1.90 6.73
CA PHE A 247 1.55 -0.77 5.86
C PHE A 247 2.60 0.19 6.44
N ASN A 248 2.69 0.35 7.76
CA ASN A 248 3.77 1.11 8.41
C ASN A 248 5.12 0.35 8.45
N ARG A 249 5.27 -0.69 7.63
CA ARG A 249 6.49 -1.51 7.53
C ARG A 249 7.01 -1.61 6.10
N VAL A 250 6.49 -0.79 5.18
CA VAL A 250 6.92 -0.80 3.78
C VAL A 250 7.47 0.55 3.36
N THR A 251 8.35 0.54 2.37
CA THR A 251 8.77 1.76 1.66
C THR A 251 9.28 1.41 0.27
N VAL A 252 9.01 2.29 -0.70
CA VAL A 252 9.56 2.19 -2.06
C VAL A 252 10.65 3.25 -2.25
N ASP A 253 10.36 4.51 -2.01
CA ASP A 253 11.22 5.66 -2.34
C ASP A 253 11.48 6.62 -1.17
N GLY A 254 10.86 6.38 -0.02
CA GLY A 254 11.02 7.21 1.16
C GLY A 254 10.12 8.45 1.20
N ASP A 255 9.23 8.64 0.20
CA ASP A 255 8.35 9.80 0.12
C ASP A 255 6.97 9.51 0.72
N THR A 256 6.44 10.46 1.53
CA THR A 256 5.13 10.37 2.16
C THR A 256 4.09 11.12 1.33
N SER A 257 3.04 10.42 0.92
CA SER A 257 1.95 10.98 0.10
C SER A 257 1.03 11.93 0.89
N THR A 258 0.32 12.76 0.16
CA THR A 258 -0.70 13.69 0.65
C THR A 258 -2.06 13.03 0.91
N ASN A 259 -2.29 11.82 0.35
CA ASN A 259 -3.62 11.19 0.23
C ASN A 259 -3.79 9.89 1.00
N ASP A 260 -2.74 9.40 1.63
CA ASP A 260 -2.74 8.06 2.20
C ASP A 260 -3.89 7.81 3.15
N SER A 261 -4.53 6.67 2.94
CA SER A 261 -5.70 6.27 3.72
C SER A 261 -5.77 4.76 3.83
N PHE A 262 -5.85 4.27 5.05
CA PHE A 262 -6.13 2.88 5.36
C PHE A 262 -7.45 2.78 6.12
N VAL A 263 -8.44 2.11 5.54
CA VAL A 263 -9.79 1.99 6.11
C VAL A 263 -10.10 0.55 6.46
N VAL A 264 -10.65 0.35 7.64
CA VAL A 264 -11.10 -0.93 8.16
C VAL A 264 -12.62 -0.89 8.35
N ILE A 265 -13.30 -1.90 7.80
CA ILE A 265 -14.75 -2.05 7.83
C ILE A 265 -15.09 -3.36 8.53
N ALA A 266 -15.90 -3.33 9.57
CA ALA A 266 -16.52 -4.50 10.18
C ALA A 266 -18.04 -4.39 9.96
N THR A 267 -18.62 -5.30 9.17
CA THR A 267 -20.04 -5.18 8.79
C THR A 267 -20.98 -5.76 9.82
N ASN A 268 -20.49 -6.51 10.80
CA ASN A 268 -21.27 -7.11 11.88
C ASN A 268 -22.34 -8.09 11.37
N LYS A 269 -22.06 -8.80 10.25
CA LYS A 269 -23.01 -9.75 9.63
C LYS A 269 -22.78 -11.21 10.02
N ALA A 270 -21.59 -11.56 10.57
CA ALA A 270 -21.32 -12.91 11.03
C ALA A 270 -22.07 -13.22 12.32
N GLN A 271 -22.35 -14.52 12.53
CA GLN A 271 -23.18 -15.00 13.66
C GLN A 271 -22.30 -15.37 14.86
N HIS A 272 -21.70 -14.36 15.50
CA HIS A 272 -20.93 -14.51 16.75
C HIS A 272 -21.09 -13.30 17.66
N ALA A 273 -20.72 -13.44 18.94
CA ALA A 273 -20.75 -12.35 19.89
C ALA A 273 -19.77 -11.23 19.48
N ALA A 274 -20.12 -9.96 19.73
CA ALA A 274 -19.25 -8.83 19.41
C ALA A 274 -17.90 -8.96 20.12
N ILE A 275 -16.81 -8.81 19.36
CA ILE A 275 -15.46 -8.75 19.88
C ILE A 275 -15.25 -7.37 20.51
N THR A 276 -14.96 -7.33 21.79
CA THR A 276 -14.78 -6.11 22.60
C THR A 276 -13.34 -5.88 23.05
N SER A 277 -12.43 -6.84 22.79
CA SER A 277 -11.01 -6.75 23.16
C SER A 277 -10.15 -7.52 22.17
N LEU A 278 -9.09 -6.92 21.67
CA LEU A 278 -8.07 -7.60 20.85
C LEU A 278 -7.26 -8.63 21.65
N GLN A 279 -7.34 -8.62 22.97
CA GLN A 279 -6.64 -9.58 23.84
C GLN A 279 -7.46 -10.86 24.09
N SER A 280 -8.75 -10.89 23.76
CA SER A 280 -9.57 -12.10 23.83
C SER A 280 -9.11 -13.12 22.77
N VAL A 281 -9.48 -14.39 22.96
CA VAL A 281 -9.17 -15.47 21.98
C VAL A 281 -9.70 -15.11 20.60
N ASP A 282 -10.96 -14.70 20.51
CA ASP A 282 -11.60 -14.29 19.27
C ASP A 282 -10.98 -13.02 18.67
N GLY A 283 -10.63 -12.05 19.55
CA GLY A 283 -9.94 -10.83 19.15
C GLY A 283 -8.56 -11.09 18.55
N GLN A 284 -7.78 -11.99 19.15
CA GLN A 284 -6.48 -12.40 18.61
C GLN A 284 -6.63 -13.15 17.29
N ALA A 285 -7.61 -14.06 17.17
CA ALA A 285 -7.86 -14.79 15.95
C ALA A 285 -8.22 -13.84 14.79
N LEU A 286 -9.15 -12.89 15.02
CA LEU A 286 -9.51 -11.86 14.05
C LEU A 286 -8.32 -10.97 13.69
N LEU A 287 -7.57 -10.47 14.67
CA LEU A 287 -6.41 -9.61 14.46
C LEU A 287 -5.36 -10.31 13.59
N GLN A 288 -5.04 -11.58 13.85
CA GLN A 288 -4.06 -12.32 13.06
C GLN A 288 -4.54 -12.54 11.61
N ALA A 289 -5.82 -12.90 11.41
CA ALA A 289 -6.40 -13.04 10.07
C ALA A 289 -6.35 -11.72 9.28
N MET A 290 -6.75 -10.61 9.91
CA MET A 290 -6.71 -9.29 9.28
C MET A 290 -5.28 -8.80 9.03
N LEU A 291 -4.33 -9.09 9.94
CA LEU A 291 -2.90 -8.81 9.74
C LEU A 291 -2.31 -9.60 8.58
N GLN A 292 -2.74 -10.85 8.39
CA GLN A 292 -2.30 -11.65 7.23
C GLN A 292 -2.70 -10.95 5.93
N VAL A 293 -3.97 -10.55 5.78
CA VAL A 293 -4.46 -9.82 4.59
C VAL A 293 -3.72 -8.49 4.43
N ALA A 294 -3.63 -7.68 5.48
CA ALA A 294 -2.98 -6.37 5.43
C ALA A 294 -1.48 -6.47 5.08
N ARG A 295 -0.76 -7.48 5.58
CA ARG A 295 0.65 -7.73 5.23
C ARG A 295 0.82 -8.17 3.78
N GLN A 296 -0.03 -9.06 3.28
CA GLN A 296 -0.01 -9.46 1.88
C GLN A 296 -0.20 -8.25 0.97
N LEU A 297 -1.15 -7.37 1.28
CA LEU A 297 -1.41 -6.15 0.53
C LEU A 297 -0.23 -5.15 0.62
N ALA A 298 0.34 -4.96 1.80
CA ALA A 298 1.49 -4.08 2.01
C ALA A 298 2.74 -4.56 1.26
N GLN A 299 3.04 -5.86 1.31
CA GLN A 299 4.13 -6.46 0.55
C GLN A 299 3.89 -6.42 -0.96
N ALA A 300 2.64 -6.57 -1.41
CA ALA A 300 2.27 -6.46 -2.82
C ALA A 300 2.58 -5.06 -3.39
N ILE A 301 2.43 -3.99 -2.59
CA ILE A 301 2.83 -2.64 -2.96
C ILE A 301 4.34 -2.57 -3.25
N VAL A 302 5.16 -3.14 -2.38
CA VAL A 302 6.63 -3.13 -2.54
C VAL A 302 7.06 -4.00 -3.72
N ARG A 303 6.43 -5.17 -3.89
CA ARG A 303 6.70 -6.09 -5.02
C ARG A 303 6.38 -5.45 -6.38
N ASP A 304 5.41 -4.56 -6.40
CA ASP A 304 4.98 -3.79 -7.58
C ASP A 304 5.55 -2.35 -7.56
N GLY A 305 6.57 -2.10 -6.76
CA GLY A 305 7.22 -0.78 -6.68
C GLY A 305 7.71 -0.31 -8.04
N GLU A 306 7.61 0.99 -8.32
CA GLU A 306 8.01 1.58 -9.61
C GLU A 306 9.45 1.19 -9.97
N GLY A 307 9.61 0.41 -11.04
CA GLY A 307 10.91 -0.09 -11.49
C GLY A 307 11.55 -1.17 -10.61
N ALA A 308 10.86 -1.71 -9.61
CA ALA A 308 11.41 -2.75 -8.73
C ALA A 308 11.80 -4.01 -9.50
N THR A 309 12.97 -4.56 -9.15
CA THR A 309 13.47 -5.85 -9.66
C THR A 309 13.70 -6.85 -8.55
N LYS A 310 13.72 -6.36 -7.30
CA LYS A 310 13.95 -7.17 -6.10
C LYS A 310 13.01 -6.75 -4.96
N PHE A 311 12.54 -7.75 -4.23
CA PHE A 311 11.84 -7.57 -2.97
C PHE A 311 12.83 -7.81 -1.82
N ILE A 312 12.97 -6.85 -0.93
CA ILE A 312 13.99 -6.86 0.12
C ILE A 312 13.30 -6.81 1.48
N THR A 313 13.56 -7.83 2.30
CA THR A 313 13.16 -7.87 3.71
C THR A 313 14.32 -7.41 4.57
N ILE A 314 14.15 -6.36 5.36
CA ILE A 314 15.15 -5.89 6.31
C ILE A 314 14.68 -6.25 7.71
N GLN A 315 15.35 -7.20 8.34
CA GLN A 315 15.10 -7.66 9.71
C GLN A 315 16.18 -7.08 10.61
N VAL A 316 15.77 -6.37 11.63
CA VAL A 316 16.68 -5.86 12.67
C VAL A 316 16.25 -6.44 14.00
N GLU A 317 17.19 -7.07 14.68
CA GLU A 317 16.99 -7.74 15.96
C GLU A 317 18.07 -7.38 16.97
N GLY A 318 17.84 -7.69 18.25
CA GLY A 318 18.78 -7.38 19.31
C GLY A 318 18.82 -5.89 19.69
N GLY A 319 17.78 -5.09 19.34
CA GLY A 319 17.65 -3.70 19.77
C GLY A 319 17.08 -3.55 21.18
N LYS A 320 17.19 -2.36 21.75
CA LYS A 320 16.61 -2.02 23.08
C LYS A 320 15.08 -2.04 23.04
N ASN A 321 14.49 -1.64 21.91
CA ASN A 321 13.05 -1.66 21.65
C ASN A 321 12.76 -1.75 20.14
N SER A 322 11.50 -2.01 19.79
CA SER A 322 11.07 -2.15 18.39
C SER A 322 11.27 -0.85 17.57
N ALA A 323 11.14 0.32 18.20
CA ALA A 323 11.34 1.60 17.52
C ALA A 323 12.80 1.79 17.07
N GLU A 324 13.77 1.41 17.90
CA GLU A 324 15.21 1.42 17.54
C GLU A 324 15.48 0.47 16.37
N CYS A 325 14.95 -0.76 16.42
CA CYS A 325 15.11 -1.72 15.32
C CYS A 325 14.50 -1.17 14.01
N ARG A 326 13.33 -0.59 14.08
CA ARG A 326 12.65 0.03 12.94
C ARG A 326 13.43 1.21 12.35
N GLN A 327 14.02 2.04 13.21
CA GLN A 327 14.85 3.19 12.82
C GLN A 327 16.05 2.73 11.98
N VAL A 328 16.75 1.68 12.42
CA VAL A 328 17.84 1.07 11.65
C VAL A 328 17.34 0.47 10.34
N ALA A 329 16.25 -0.29 10.38
CA ALA A 329 15.67 -0.89 9.18
C ALA A 329 15.31 0.17 8.13
N TYR A 330 14.70 1.27 8.52
CA TYR A 330 14.39 2.37 7.61
C TYR A 330 15.62 3.12 7.10
N ALA A 331 16.68 3.29 7.91
CA ALA A 331 17.92 3.88 7.43
C ALA A 331 18.53 3.08 6.28
N ILE A 332 18.48 1.75 6.36
CA ILE A 332 18.91 0.85 5.28
C ILE A 332 17.95 0.95 4.08
N ALA A 333 16.63 0.85 4.33
CA ALA A 333 15.59 0.82 3.30
C ALA A 333 15.52 2.11 2.46
N HIS A 334 15.85 3.26 3.05
CA HIS A 334 15.83 4.56 2.38
C HIS A 334 17.17 4.95 1.76
N SER A 335 18.25 4.19 1.96
CA SER A 335 19.56 4.52 1.41
C SER A 335 19.61 4.30 -0.11
N PRO A 336 19.73 5.35 -0.94
CA PRO A 336 19.86 5.18 -2.39
C PRO A 336 21.08 4.33 -2.76
N LEU A 337 22.18 4.46 -2.00
CA LEU A 337 23.39 3.66 -2.22
C LEU A 337 23.17 2.18 -1.96
N VAL A 338 22.40 1.83 -0.94
CA VAL A 338 22.02 0.44 -0.66
C VAL A 338 21.08 -0.07 -1.76
N LYS A 339 20.03 0.67 -2.09
CA LYS A 339 19.03 0.27 -3.08
C LYS A 339 19.62 0.09 -4.48
N THR A 340 20.54 0.94 -4.91
CA THR A 340 21.25 0.81 -6.19
C THR A 340 22.25 -0.35 -6.19
N ALA A 341 22.88 -0.70 -5.06
CA ALA A 341 23.71 -1.88 -4.94
C ALA A 341 22.86 -3.16 -5.12
N PHE A 342 21.66 -3.22 -4.52
CA PHE A 342 20.73 -4.32 -4.73
C PHE A 342 20.33 -4.46 -6.20
N PHE A 343 20.01 -3.36 -6.87
CA PHE A 343 19.71 -3.35 -8.31
C PHE A 343 20.87 -3.91 -9.14
N ALA A 344 22.11 -3.48 -8.83
CA ALA A 344 23.32 -3.97 -9.49
C ALA A 344 23.72 -5.40 -9.12
N SER A 345 23.02 -6.05 -8.17
CA SER A 345 23.41 -7.32 -7.55
C SER A 345 24.83 -7.28 -6.94
N ASP A 346 25.20 -6.10 -6.40
CA ASP A 346 26.48 -5.86 -5.71
C ASP A 346 26.32 -6.11 -4.20
N PRO A 347 27.02 -7.11 -3.61
CA PRO A 347 26.95 -7.38 -2.16
C PRO A 347 27.75 -6.32 -1.38
N ASN A 348 27.33 -5.07 -1.45
CA ASN A 348 28.04 -3.95 -0.85
C ASN A 348 27.76 -3.82 0.65
N LEU A 349 28.47 -4.63 1.45
CA LEU A 349 28.33 -4.67 2.90
C LEU A 349 28.60 -3.30 3.55
N GLY A 350 29.59 -2.58 3.02
CA GLY A 350 29.98 -1.26 3.53
C GLY A 350 28.83 -0.24 3.48
N ARG A 351 28.02 -0.24 2.42
CA ARG A 351 26.85 0.64 2.31
C ARG A 351 25.77 0.29 3.32
N ILE A 352 25.54 -1.00 3.57
CA ILE A 352 24.55 -1.45 4.57
C ILE A 352 25.02 -1.05 5.97
N LEU A 353 26.28 -1.35 6.35
CA LEU A 353 26.82 -1.00 7.68
C LEU A 353 26.90 0.53 7.88
N ALA A 354 27.22 1.31 6.84
CA ALA A 354 27.16 2.76 6.90
C ALA A 354 25.72 3.25 7.20
N ALA A 355 24.69 2.63 6.58
CA ALA A 355 23.30 2.98 6.86
C ALA A 355 22.90 2.65 8.31
N VAL A 356 23.36 1.52 8.85
CA VAL A 356 23.21 1.20 10.28
C VAL A 356 23.87 2.26 11.15
N GLY A 357 25.07 2.71 10.80
CA GLY A 357 25.84 3.69 11.57
C GLY A 357 25.22 5.07 11.66
N TYR A 358 24.55 5.55 10.57
CA TYR A 358 23.88 6.85 10.59
C TYR A 358 22.38 6.78 10.93
N ALA A 359 21.88 5.63 11.41
CA ALA A 359 20.47 5.46 11.74
C ALA A 359 19.95 6.38 12.88
N GLY A 360 20.83 7.16 13.53
CA GLY A 360 20.46 8.14 14.56
C GLY A 360 20.43 7.55 15.98
N ILE A 361 21.08 6.43 16.22
CA ILE A 361 21.23 5.84 17.56
C ILE A 361 22.55 6.33 18.16
N ALA A 362 22.47 7.27 19.10
CA ALA A 362 23.62 8.00 19.62
C ALA A 362 24.66 7.10 20.34
N ASP A 363 24.21 6.01 20.98
CA ASP A 363 25.04 5.08 21.73
C ASP A 363 25.19 3.72 21.05
N LEU A 364 25.13 3.67 19.70
CA LEU A 364 25.34 2.46 18.92
C LEU A 364 26.81 2.03 19.02
N ASP A 365 27.05 0.81 19.51
CA ASP A 365 28.36 0.17 19.49
C ASP A 365 28.50 -0.70 18.24
N GLN A 366 29.33 -0.26 17.30
CA GLN A 366 29.58 -0.99 16.06
C GLN A 366 30.16 -2.40 16.30
N THR A 367 30.88 -2.62 17.41
CA THR A 367 31.53 -3.93 17.71
C THR A 367 30.53 -4.99 18.13
N GLY A 368 29.28 -4.63 18.40
CA GLY A 368 28.19 -5.56 18.69
C GLY A 368 27.38 -5.97 17.46
N ILE A 369 27.70 -5.43 16.25
CA ILE A 369 26.86 -5.60 15.07
C ILE A 369 27.27 -6.82 14.26
N ASP A 370 26.30 -7.71 14.01
CA ASP A 370 26.41 -8.78 13.02
C ASP A 370 25.45 -8.50 11.84
N LEU A 371 25.89 -8.90 10.63
CA LEU A 371 25.13 -8.74 9.40
C LEU A 371 25.05 -10.05 8.62
N TYR A 372 23.87 -10.34 8.10
CA TYR A 372 23.59 -11.50 7.26
C TYR A 372 22.88 -11.09 5.99
N LEU A 373 23.19 -11.75 4.88
CA LEU A 373 22.44 -11.74 3.63
C LEU A 373 21.87 -13.13 3.42
N ASP A 374 20.57 -13.31 3.59
CA ASP A 374 19.88 -14.61 3.70
C ASP A 374 20.60 -15.54 4.71
N ASP A 375 21.17 -16.65 4.21
CA ASP A 375 21.91 -17.66 4.98
C ASP A 375 23.40 -17.30 5.20
N VAL A 376 23.91 -16.25 4.53
CA VAL A 376 25.33 -15.90 4.56
C VAL A 376 25.64 -14.91 5.67
N HIS A 377 26.51 -15.30 6.64
CA HIS A 377 27.02 -14.40 7.67
C HIS A 377 28.15 -13.55 7.08
N VAL A 378 27.88 -12.30 6.76
CA VAL A 378 28.77 -11.43 5.98
C VAL A 378 29.60 -10.48 6.83
N ALA A 379 29.11 -10.11 8.03
CA ALA A 379 29.90 -9.33 8.99
C ALA A 379 29.63 -9.79 10.42
N ILE A 380 30.66 -9.79 11.23
CA ILE A 380 30.68 -10.17 12.64
C ILE A 380 31.38 -9.10 13.46
N GLN A 381 30.81 -8.72 14.60
CA GLN A 381 31.39 -7.71 15.51
C GLN A 381 31.82 -6.42 14.79
N GLY A 382 31.00 -5.97 13.84
CA GLY A 382 31.25 -4.78 13.04
C GLY A 382 32.30 -4.91 11.93
N GLY A 383 33.00 -6.06 11.84
CA GLY A 383 34.00 -6.34 10.83
C GLY A 383 33.51 -7.37 9.79
N ARG A 384 34.23 -7.48 8.67
CA ARG A 384 33.97 -8.53 7.67
C ARG A 384 34.15 -9.91 8.30
N HIS A 385 33.16 -10.80 8.09
CA HIS A 385 33.28 -12.18 8.61
C HIS A 385 34.43 -12.91 7.94
N PRO A 386 35.34 -13.60 8.71
CA PRO A 386 36.56 -14.24 8.15
C PRO A 386 36.26 -15.31 7.08
N ALA A 387 35.15 -16.03 7.19
CA ALA A 387 34.74 -17.05 6.22
C ALA A 387 33.89 -16.51 5.07
N TYR A 388 33.59 -15.20 5.01
CA TYR A 388 32.80 -14.62 3.92
C TYR A 388 33.58 -14.60 2.60
N SER A 389 32.98 -15.14 1.56
CA SER A 389 33.46 -15.01 0.18
C SER A 389 32.54 -14.12 -0.65
N GLU A 390 33.11 -13.44 -1.64
CA GLU A 390 32.36 -12.56 -2.56
C GLU A 390 31.37 -13.35 -3.41
N GLU A 391 31.74 -14.62 -3.77
CA GLU A 391 30.89 -15.52 -4.54
C GLU A 391 29.57 -15.82 -3.81
N GLU A 392 29.62 -16.05 -2.50
CA GLU A 392 28.45 -16.30 -1.68
C GLU A 392 27.57 -15.04 -1.57
N GLY A 393 28.17 -13.88 -1.39
CA GLY A 393 27.46 -12.62 -1.43
C GLY A 393 26.74 -12.39 -2.76
N GLN A 394 27.42 -12.60 -3.88
CA GLN A 394 26.84 -12.48 -5.21
C GLN A 394 25.76 -13.52 -5.48
N ARG A 395 25.87 -14.73 -4.94
CA ARG A 395 24.84 -15.76 -5.03
C ARG A 395 23.51 -15.25 -4.46
N VAL A 396 23.54 -14.64 -3.28
CA VAL A 396 22.37 -14.06 -2.63
C VAL A 396 21.88 -12.84 -3.44
N MET A 397 22.77 -11.92 -3.77
CA MET A 397 22.37 -10.67 -4.44
C MET A 397 21.76 -10.85 -5.83
N LYS A 398 21.94 -12.00 -6.47
CA LYS A 398 21.28 -12.36 -7.75
C LYS A 398 19.83 -12.80 -7.58
N GLN A 399 19.38 -13.11 -6.37
CA GLN A 399 17.99 -13.49 -6.11
C GLN A 399 17.06 -12.29 -6.29
N SER A 400 15.81 -12.57 -6.63
CA SER A 400 14.75 -11.55 -6.68
C SER A 400 14.13 -11.24 -5.33
N GLU A 401 14.30 -12.11 -4.34
CA GLU A 401 13.90 -11.90 -2.94
C GLU A 401 15.13 -12.09 -2.05
N ILE A 402 15.39 -11.12 -1.17
CA ILE A 402 16.60 -11.10 -0.34
C ILE A 402 16.23 -10.63 1.06
N THR A 403 16.77 -11.29 2.07
CA THR A 403 16.67 -10.86 3.46
C THR A 403 18.00 -10.30 3.95
N VAL A 404 17.98 -9.05 4.40
CA VAL A 404 19.05 -8.41 5.16
C VAL A 404 18.72 -8.55 6.63
N ARG A 405 19.51 -9.29 7.39
CA ARG A 405 19.33 -9.43 8.84
C ARG A 405 20.47 -8.75 9.57
N VAL A 406 20.13 -7.78 10.42
CA VAL A 406 21.08 -7.03 11.28
C VAL A 406 20.83 -7.38 12.73
N VAL A 407 21.86 -7.81 13.45
CA VAL A 407 21.83 -8.02 14.89
C VAL A 407 22.55 -6.87 15.56
N LEU A 408 21.90 -6.17 16.50
CA LEU A 408 22.48 -4.98 17.15
C LEU A 408 23.21 -5.29 18.45
N GLY A 409 22.98 -6.46 19.06
CA GLY A 409 23.63 -6.86 20.31
C GLY A 409 23.30 -6.01 21.54
N ARG A 410 22.15 -5.30 21.54
CA ARG A 410 21.79 -4.29 22.54
C ARG A 410 20.58 -4.67 23.41
N GLY A 411 19.85 -5.71 23.05
CA GLY A 411 18.63 -6.16 23.72
C GLY A 411 18.00 -7.34 23.04
N THR A 412 16.66 -7.47 23.15
CA THR A 412 15.91 -8.61 22.60
C THR A 412 14.80 -8.21 21.63
N ALA A 413 14.61 -6.91 21.42
CA ALA A 413 13.59 -6.43 20.51
C ALA A 413 13.96 -6.70 19.06
N ARG A 414 12.93 -6.81 18.22
CA ARG A 414 13.08 -7.00 16.77
C ARG A 414 12.02 -6.22 16.02
N ASP A 415 12.33 -5.88 14.77
CA ASP A 415 11.39 -5.30 13.82
C ASP A 415 11.77 -5.64 12.39
N THR A 416 10.80 -5.51 11.47
CA THR A 416 10.98 -5.85 10.05
C THR A 416 10.39 -4.74 9.18
N VAL A 417 11.12 -4.36 8.13
CA VAL A 417 10.66 -3.43 7.07
C VAL A 417 10.86 -4.11 5.72
N TRP A 418 9.90 -3.90 4.82
CA TRP A 418 9.98 -4.40 3.44
C TRP A 418 10.23 -3.22 2.48
N THR A 419 11.14 -3.42 1.54
CA THR A 419 11.50 -2.44 0.51
C THR A 419 11.84 -3.12 -0.80
N CYS A 420 12.15 -2.34 -1.82
CA CYS A 420 12.65 -2.81 -3.11
C CYS A 420 13.99 -2.13 -3.44
N ASP A 421 14.64 -2.59 -4.49
CA ASP A 421 15.79 -1.92 -5.11
C ASP A 421 15.41 -0.60 -5.79
N LEU A 422 16.40 0.12 -6.32
CA LEU A 422 16.22 1.37 -7.10
C LEU A 422 16.87 1.19 -8.46
N SER A 423 16.06 1.06 -9.50
CA SER A 423 16.48 0.85 -10.87
C SER A 423 16.45 2.14 -11.70
N HIS A 424 16.95 2.08 -12.93
CA HIS A 424 16.82 3.15 -13.91
C HIS A 424 15.35 3.40 -14.31
N ASP A 425 14.51 2.35 -14.29
CA ASP A 425 13.11 2.44 -14.66
C ASP A 425 12.33 3.34 -13.70
N TYR A 426 12.71 3.42 -12.40
CA TYR A 426 12.13 4.36 -11.45
C TYR A 426 12.20 5.80 -11.95
N VAL A 427 13.38 6.22 -12.45
CA VAL A 427 13.58 7.56 -12.99
C VAL A 427 12.73 7.79 -14.24
N SER A 428 12.71 6.82 -15.16
CA SER A 428 11.93 6.92 -16.40
C SER A 428 10.42 7.04 -16.14
N ILE A 429 9.89 6.21 -15.23
CA ILE A 429 8.46 6.22 -14.87
C ILE A 429 8.06 7.58 -14.27
N ASN A 430 8.91 8.13 -13.39
CA ASN A 430 8.60 9.39 -12.71
C ASN A 430 8.82 10.63 -13.60
N ALA A 431 9.69 10.55 -14.60
CA ALA A 431 9.88 11.61 -15.60
C ALA A 431 8.60 11.78 -16.46
N ASP A 432 7.88 10.69 -16.76
CA ASP A 432 6.71 10.68 -17.64
C ASP A 432 5.36 10.69 -16.88
N TYR A 433 5.37 10.83 -15.56
CA TYR A 433 4.17 10.67 -14.71
C TYR A 433 2.98 11.57 -15.07
N ARG A 434 3.22 12.75 -15.64
CA ARG A 434 2.18 13.72 -16.02
C ARG A 434 1.64 13.56 -17.44
N SER A 435 2.25 12.72 -18.27
CA SER A 435 1.90 12.54 -19.70
C SER A 435 0.75 11.55 -19.97
#